data_00f64810c3f6f5c665211f3e867f1a9f
#
_entry.id   00f64810c3f6f5c665211f3e867f1a9f
#
_cell.length_a   1.000
_cell.length_b   1.000
_cell.length_c   1.000
_cell.angle_alpha   90.00
_cell.angle_beta   90.00
_cell.angle_gamma   90.00
#
_symmetry.space_group_name_H-M   'P 1'
#
loop_
_entity.id
_entity.type
_entity.pdbx_description
1 polymer ?
#
loop_
_entity_poly.entity_id
_entity_poly.type
_entity_poly.pdbx_seq_one_letter_code
_entity_poly.pdbx_strand_id
1 'polypeptide(L)'
;DHRSPLFWEMMNPLPLCKSGSFTESRRIMRSRSILFIKNRFISKLDDVHAIRATSPEECLLIKVFALKSILYFYMANTPTYLSYLEDSDRTSSYLWHKRFLKVLQSSSKPKRWLLKDPSHLGNLDEILSIYPDACFIQIHRDPIETIPSICSLTSQVRRGFSDSINLSELGEKTLEFWEKSKKKNELQKQNLNQDRFMDIHYEDFIKSPLSTIENIYNKFNFTFHKENKELMEAYIEKSTNMPKEKHIYTLEDYGLNKKEVHNRLQ
;
A
#
# COMPACT_ATOMS: atom_id res chain seq x y z
N ASP A 1 12.41 -3.48 15.82
CA ASP A 1 11.25 -4.11 16.47
C ASP A 1 9.97 -4.13 15.60
N HIS A 2 9.94 -3.46 14.44
CA HIS A 2 8.85 -3.47 13.48
C HIS A 2 9.09 -4.51 12.39
N ARG A 3 8.03 -5.12 11.89
CA ARG A 3 8.04 -6.06 10.78
C ARG A 3 6.93 -5.72 9.80
N SER A 4 7.22 -5.84 8.51
CA SER A 4 6.22 -5.82 7.45
C SER A 4 6.10 -7.22 6.83
N PRO A 5 4.92 -7.61 6.33
CA PRO A 5 4.78 -8.83 5.57
C PRO A 5 5.57 -8.73 4.26
N LEU A 6 6.31 -9.77 3.91
CA LEU A 6 7.09 -9.84 2.69
C LEU A 6 6.27 -10.48 1.55
N PHE A 7 6.54 -10.08 0.31
CA PHE A 7 5.80 -10.61 -0.84
C PHE A 7 5.74 -12.14 -0.86
N TRP A 8 6.89 -12.83 -0.64
CA TRP A 8 6.93 -14.29 -0.65
C TRP A 8 6.09 -14.93 0.47
N GLU A 9 5.96 -14.26 1.62
CA GLU A 9 5.14 -14.70 2.74
C GLU A 9 3.65 -14.58 2.42
N MET A 10 3.26 -13.49 1.75
CA MET A 10 1.88 -13.27 1.33
C MET A 10 1.44 -14.26 0.26
N MET A 11 2.33 -14.58 -0.70
CA MET A 11 2.02 -15.53 -1.76
C MET A 11 1.98 -16.98 -1.30
N ASN A 12 2.72 -17.31 -0.24
CA ASN A 12 2.85 -18.68 0.27
C ASN A 12 2.91 -18.70 1.81
N PRO A 13 1.83 -18.38 2.54
CA PRO A 13 1.87 -18.28 4.00
C PRO A 13 2.11 -19.64 4.69
N LEU A 14 1.80 -20.75 4.01
CA LEU A 14 1.93 -22.11 4.55
C LEU A 14 2.73 -23.02 3.60
N PRO A 15 3.38 -24.07 4.14
CA PRO A 15 3.59 -24.35 5.56
C PRO A 15 4.52 -23.34 6.22
N LEU A 16 4.43 -23.19 7.53
CA LEU A 16 5.35 -22.37 8.31
C LEU A 16 6.77 -22.93 8.19
N CYS A 17 7.75 -22.04 8.12
CA CYS A 17 9.16 -22.43 8.03
C CYS A 17 10.02 -21.57 8.96
N LYS A 18 11.13 -22.14 9.42
CA LYS A 18 12.15 -21.40 10.16
C LYS A 18 12.95 -20.52 9.20
N SER A 19 13.36 -19.35 9.68
CA SER A 19 14.26 -18.48 8.92
C SER A 19 15.57 -19.20 8.60
N GLY A 20 16.09 -18.99 7.39
CA GLY A 20 17.29 -19.64 6.86
C GLY A 20 17.08 -21.11 6.45
N SER A 21 15.85 -21.65 6.54
CA SER A 21 15.60 -23.03 6.17
C SER A 21 15.53 -23.26 4.65
N PHE A 22 15.76 -24.50 4.22
CA PHE A 22 15.58 -24.91 2.82
C PHE A 22 14.15 -24.63 2.31
N THR A 23 13.14 -24.80 3.18
CA THR A 23 11.74 -24.50 2.86
C THR A 23 11.54 -23.03 2.57
N GLU A 24 12.12 -22.13 3.36
CA GLU A 24 12.09 -20.68 3.10
C GLU A 24 12.72 -20.34 1.75
N SER A 25 13.93 -20.88 1.49
CA SER A 25 14.65 -20.65 0.22
C SER A 25 13.86 -21.10 -1.00
N ARG A 26 13.20 -22.26 -0.93
CA ARG A 26 12.31 -22.74 -2.00
C ARG A 26 11.11 -21.82 -2.22
N ARG A 27 10.51 -21.28 -1.17
CA ARG A 27 9.35 -20.37 -1.27
C ARG A 27 9.76 -19.03 -1.85
N ILE A 28 10.90 -18.49 -1.43
CA ILE A 28 11.48 -17.27 -2.02
C ILE A 28 11.75 -17.50 -3.51
N MET A 29 12.36 -18.64 -3.87
CA MET A 29 12.63 -18.98 -5.28
C MET A 29 11.34 -19.09 -6.10
N ARG A 30 10.30 -19.75 -5.58
CA ARG A 30 8.99 -19.81 -6.22
C ARG A 30 8.40 -18.42 -6.45
N SER A 31 8.48 -17.54 -5.46
CA SER A 31 8.01 -16.15 -5.58
C SER A 31 8.82 -15.35 -6.60
N ARG A 32 10.14 -15.57 -6.68
CA ARG A 32 10.98 -14.99 -7.76
C ARG A 32 10.55 -15.46 -9.15
N SER A 33 10.22 -16.76 -9.30
CA SER A 33 9.73 -17.30 -10.57
C SER A 33 8.38 -16.70 -10.96
N ILE A 34 7.47 -16.49 -9.99
CA ILE A 34 6.18 -15.82 -10.24
C ILE A 34 6.41 -14.39 -10.72
N LEU A 35 7.31 -13.65 -10.05
CA LEU A 35 7.65 -12.28 -10.45
C LEU A 35 8.32 -12.23 -11.83
N PHE A 36 9.20 -13.18 -12.14
CA PHE A 36 9.79 -13.29 -13.47
C PHE A 36 8.73 -13.49 -14.56
N ILE A 37 7.76 -14.38 -14.32
CA ILE A 37 6.63 -14.60 -15.24
C ILE A 37 5.79 -13.32 -15.33
N LYS A 38 5.43 -12.70 -14.21
CA LYS A 38 4.69 -11.42 -14.18
C LYS A 38 5.39 -10.37 -15.07
N ASN A 39 6.70 -10.21 -14.92
CA ASN A 39 7.46 -9.22 -15.67
C ASN A 39 7.52 -9.51 -17.19
N ARG A 40 7.29 -10.76 -17.60
CA ARG A 40 7.17 -11.12 -19.01
C ARG A 40 5.87 -10.61 -19.63
N PHE A 41 4.78 -10.51 -18.83
CA PHE A 41 3.46 -10.05 -19.30
C PHE A 41 3.19 -8.59 -18.97
N ILE A 42 3.75 -8.07 -17.88
CA ILE A 42 3.54 -6.70 -17.38
C ILE A 42 4.92 -6.06 -17.14
N SER A 43 5.72 -5.93 -18.18
CA SER A 43 7.13 -5.49 -18.08
C SER A 43 7.31 -4.09 -17.49
N LYS A 44 6.40 -3.16 -17.80
CA LYS A 44 6.47 -1.76 -17.35
C LYS A 44 5.96 -1.54 -15.92
N LEU A 45 5.44 -2.55 -15.25
CA LEU A 45 4.95 -2.40 -13.88
C LEU A 45 6.09 -2.11 -12.89
N ASP A 46 7.26 -2.71 -13.11
CA ASP A 46 8.42 -2.50 -12.23
C ASP A 46 8.95 -1.05 -12.25
N ASP A 47 8.68 -0.30 -13.32
CA ASP A 47 9.03 1.13 -13.43
C ASP A 47 8.16 2.00 -12.51
N VAL A 48 6.93 1.55 -12.25
CA VAL A 48 5.94 2.27 -11.43
C VAL A 48 5.89 1.71 -10.02
N HIS A 49 5.94 0.39 -9.88
CA HIS A 49 5.85 -0.33 -8.60
C HIS A 49 6.73 -1.59 -8.63
N ALA A 50 7.98 -1.43 -8.20
CA ALA A 50 8.95 -2.53 -8.16
C ALA A 50 8.63 -3.51 -7.04
N ILE A 51 8.16 -4.71 -7.39
CA ILE A 51 7.88 -5.80 -6.46
C ILE A 51 9.08 -6.75 -6.39
N ARG A 52 9.55 -7.05 -5.19
CA ARG A 52 10.64 -8.02 -4.95
C ARG A 52 10.19 -9.11 -3.98
N ALA A 53 10.63 -10.34 -4.21
CA ALA A 53 10.20 -11.47 -3.38
C ALA A 53 10.43 -11.27 -1.88
N THR A 54 11.55 -10.64 -1.51
CA THR A 54 11.98 -10.45 -0.12
C THR A 54 11.77 -9.02 0.40
N SER A 55 11.03 -8.18 -0.34
CA SER A 55 10.67 -6.84 0.11
C SER A 55 9.30 -6.81 0.78
N PRO A 56 9.07 -5.86 1.70
CA PRO A 56 7.74 -5.56 2.20
C PRO A 56 6.75 -5.28 1.06
N GLU A 57 5.50 -5.70 1.25
CA GLU A 57 4.46 -5.50 0.25
C GLU A 57 3.13 -5.07 0.91
N GLU A 58 2.21 -4.59 0.10
CA GLU A 58 0.97 -3.97 0.56
C GLU A 58 -0.06 -5.00 1.03
N CYS A 59 -0.82 -4.63 2.07
CA CYS A 59 -1.86 -5.48 2.66
C CYS A 59 -3.00 -5.84 1.69
N LEU A 60 -3.13 -5.12 0.58
CA LEU A 60 -4.12 -5.44 -0.46
C LEU A 60 -3.98 -6.88 -0.97
N LEU A 61 -2.75 -7.44 -1.00
CA LEU A 61 -2.52 -8.85 -1.38
C LEU A 61 -3.11 -9.83 -0.36
N ILE A 62 -3.11 -9.50 0.93
CA ILE A 62 -3.75 -10.33 1.96
C ILE A 62 -5.28 -10.26 1.83
N LYS A 63 -5.82 -9.07 1.54
CA LYS A 63 -7.27 -8.83 1.44
C LYS A 63 -7.91 -9.47 0.19
N VAL A 64 -7.11 -9.84 -0.81
CA VAL A 64 -7.58 -10.62 -1.97
C VAL A 64 -8.28 -11.91 -1.54
N PHE A 65 -7.73 -12.62 -0.56
CA PHE A 65 -8.31 -13.88 -0.08
C PHE A 65 -9.67 -13.70 0.62
N ALA A 66 -10.00 -12.48 1.04
CA ALA A 66 -11.32 -12.15 1.59
C ALA A 66 -12.30 -11.61 0.53
N LEU A 67 -11.91 -11.58 -0.75
CA LEU A 67 -12.65 -10.98 -1.85
C LEU A 67 -13.06 -9.51 -1.60
N LYS A 68 -12.24 -8.78 -0.82
CA LYS A 68 -12.46 -7.37 -0.45
C LYS A 68 -11.17 -6.55 -0.61
N SER A 69 -10.57 -6.60 -1.80
CA SER A 69 -9.35 -5.88 -2.13
C SER A 69 -9.53 -5.00 -3.37
N ILE A 70 -9.02 -3.78 -3.32
CA ILE A 70 -8.97 -2.89 -4.48
C ILE A 70 -8.12 -3.45 -5.63
N LEU A 71 -7.30 -4.46 -5.38
CA LEU A 71 -6.48 -5.11 -6.40
C LEU A 71 -7.33 -5.65 -7.56
N TYR A 72 -8.56 -6.13 -7.30
CA TYR A 72 -9.46 -6.59 -8.35
C TYR A 72 -9.83 -5.47 -9.33
N PHE A 73 -10.05 -4.25 -8.82
CA PHE A 73 -10.26 -3.07 -9.67
C PHE A 73 -8.98 -2.70 -10.45
N TYR A 74 -7.80 -2.89 -9.86
CA TYR A 74 -6.54 -2.67 -10.58
C TYR A 74 -6.31 -3.70 -11.71
N MET A 75 -6.80 -4.94 -11.53
CA MET A 75 -6.61 -6.02 -12.52
C MET A 75 -7.63 -5.98 -13.66
N ALA A 76 -8.85 -5.52 -13.41
CA ALA A 76 -9.93 -5.56 -14.39
C ALA A 76 -10.89 -4.38 -14.26
N ASN A 77 -11.61 -4.06 -15.33
CA ASN A 77 -12.70 -3.09 -15.27
C ASN A 77 -13.93 -3.75 -14.62
N THR A 78 -14.09 -3.51 -13.33
CA THR A 78 -15.14 -4.12 -12.48
C THR A 78 -15.92 -3.03 -11.72
N PRO A 79 -16.70 -2.18 -12.41
CA PRO A 79 -17.38 -1.03 -11.78
C PRO A 79 -18.36 -1.45 -10.68
N THR A 80 -19.13 -2.52 -10.89
CA THR A 80 -20.07 -3.04 -9.88
C THR A 80 -19.36 -3.56 -8.63
N TYR A 81 -18.18 -4.17 -8.80
CA TYR A 81 -17.37 -4.60 -7.67
C TYR A 81 -16.76 -3.38 -6.93
N LEU A 82 -16.38 -2.33 -7.64
CA LEU A 82 -15.88 -1.11 -7.01
C LEU A 82 -16.96 -0.47 -6.13
N SER A 83 -18.19 -0.34 -6.65
CA SER A 83 -19.34 0.13 -5.85
C SER A 83 -19.61 -0.77 -4.65
N TYR A 84 -19.56 -2.09 -4.84
CA TYR A 84 -19.65 -3.02 -3.70
C TYR A 84 -18.57 -2.77 -2.65
N LEU A 85 -17.34 -2.48 -3.08
CA LEU A 85 -16.28 -2.13 -2.15
C LEU A 85 -16.53 -0.82 -1.41
N GLU A 86 -17.09 0.20 -2.06
CA GLU A 86 -17.42 1.49 -1.45
C GLU A 86 -18.46 1.34 -0.33
N ASP A 87 -19.49 0.56 -0.58
CA ASP A 87 -20.67 0.43 0.29
C ASP A 87 -20.51 -0.67 1.37
N SER A 88 -19.57 -1.61 1.17
CA SER A 88 -19.46 -2.75 2.09
C SER A 88 -18.70 -2.43 3.37
N ASP A 89 -19.16 -2.97 4.48
CA ASP A 89 -18.34 -3.10 5.70
C ASP A 89 -17.09 -3.95 5.44
N ARG A 90 -15.93 -3.39 5.76
CA ARG A 90 -14.62 -4.03 5.57
C ARG A 90 -14.14 -4.82 6.78
N THR A 91 -14.89 -4.87 7.88
CA THR A 91 -14.50 -5.55 9.13
C THR A 91 -14.10 -7.01 8.88
N SER A 92 -14.87 -7.74 8.06
CA SER A 92 -14.54 -9.13 7.72
C SER A 92 -13.20 -9.27 6.99
N SER A 93 -12.83 -8.30 6.15
CA SER A 93 -11.53 -8.25 5.47
C SER A 93 -10.38 -8.05 6.46
N TYR A 94 -10.54 -7.16 7.43
CA TYR A 94 -9.54 -6.93 8.48
C TYR A 94 -9.48 -8.08 9.48
N LEU A 95 -10.58 -8.77 9.73
CA LEU A 95 -10.57 -10.00 10.53
C LEU A 95 -9.75 -11.10 9.84
N TRP A 96 -9.92 -11.28 8.52
CA TRP A 96 -9.09 -12.17 7.73
C TRP A 96 -7.63 -11.73 7.75
N HIS A 97 -7.37 -10.47 7.54
CA HIS A 97 -6.04 -9.88 7.59
C HIS A 97 -5.33 -10.18 8.93
N LYS A 98 -6.03 -10.01 10.06
CA LYS A 98 -5.50 -10.35 11.38
C LYS A 98 -5.17 -11.83 11.53
N ARG A 99 -6.02 -12.72 11.01
CA ARG A 99 -5.77 -14.17 11.01
C ARG A 99 -4.52 -14.50 10.20
N PHE A 100 -4.38 -13.88 9.03
CA PHE A 100 -3.21 -14.06 8.17
C PHE A 100 -1.91 -13.60 8.87
N LEU A 101 -1.90 -12.42 9.48
CA LEU A 101 -0.75 -11.93 10.24
C LEU A 101 -0.42 -12.86 11.42
N LYS A 102 -1.40 -13.42 12.11
CA LYS A 102 -1.18 -14.42 13.17
C LYS A 102 -0.47 -15.67 12.64
N VAL A 103 -0.79 -16.13 11.44
CA VAL A 103 -0.07 -17.24 10.79
C VAL A 103 1.39 -16.86 10.58
N LEU A 104 1.68 -15.71 10.00
CA LEU A 104 3.05 -15.25 9.81
C LEU A 104 3.80 -15.05 11.14
N GLN A 105 3.12 -14.57 12.15
CA GLN A 105 3.67 -14.29 13.47
C GLN A 105 4.06 -15.56 14.23
N SER A 106 3.50 -16.71 13.91
CA SER A 106 3.81 -17.97 14.59
C SER A 106 5.24 -18.47 14.34
N SER A 107 5.86 -18.06 13.23
CA SER A 107 7.27 -18.37 12.91
C SER A 107 8.25 -17.29 13.33
N SER A 108 7.77 -16.07 13.61
CA SER A 108 8.58 -14.93 14.01
C SER A 108 7.71 -13.94 14.77
N LYS A 109 8.11 -13.61 15.98
CA LYS A 109 7.32 -12.76 16.90
C LYS A 109 7.79 -11.30 16.82
N PRO A 110 7.29 -10.47 15.89
CA PRO A 110 7.58 -9.05 15.90
C PRO A 110 6.90 -8.41 17.11
N LYS A 111 7.46 -7.33 17.63
CA LYS A 111 6.77 -6.51 18.62
C LYS A 111 5.62 -5.74 18.00
N ARG A 112 5.80 -5.27 16.75
CA ARG A 112 4.80 -4.49 16.00
C ARG A 112 4.80 -4.85 14.53
N TRP A 113 3.64 -4.73 13.91
CA TRP A 113 3.50 -4.75 12.47
C TRP A 113 3.54 -3.33 11.91
N LEU A 114 4.32 -3.12 10.86
CA LEU A 114 4.26 -1.95 10.00
C LEU A 114 3.53 -2.35 8.71
N LEU A 115 2.32 -1.83 8.53
CA LEU A 115 1.39 -2.24 7.51
C LEU A 115 1.09 -1.07 6.57
N LYS A 116 0.96 -1.34 5.28
CA LYS A 116 0.64 -0.31 4.28
C LYS A 116 -0.37 -0.85 3.28
N ASP A 117 -1.39 -0.05 3.00
CA ASP A 117 -2.33 -0.29 1.92
C ASP A 117 -3.04 1.04 1.60
N PRO A 118 -3.08 1.48 0.35
CA PRO A 118 -3.80 2.70 -0.01
C PRO A 118 -5.28 2.64 0.42
N SER A 119 -5.90 1.47 0.35
CA SER A 119 -7.31 1.28 0.73
C SER A 119 -7.54 1.14 2.24
N HIS A 120 -6.57 1.47 3.09
CA HIS A 120 -6.83 1.76 4.51
C HIS A 120 -7.52 3.11 4.68
N LEU A 121 -7.34 4.03 3.74
CA LEU A 121 -8.05 5.31 3.70
C LEU A 121 -9.57 5.08 3.68
N GLY A 122 -10.28 5.71 4.62
CA GLY A 122 -11.72 5.56 4.79
C GLY A 122 -12.17 4.25 5.45
N ASN A 123 -11.25 3.52 6.11
CA ASN A 123 -11.57 2.30 6.85
C ASN A 123 -10.95 2.30 8.26
N LEU A 124 -10.83 3.47 8.89
CA LEU A 124 -10.18 3.63 10.20
C LEU A 124 -10.99 2.95 11.31
N ASP A 125 -12.32 3.05 11.28
CA ASP A 125 -13.20 2.44 12.28
C ASP A 125 -13.14 0.91 12.19
N GLU A 126 -13.17 0.36 10.98
CA GLU A 126 -13.07 -1.08 10.74
C GLU A 126 -11.69 -1.61 11.18
N ILE A 127 -10.62 -0.84 10.93
CA ILE A 127 -9.28 -1.20 11.42
C ILE A 127 -9.25 -1.20 12.94
N LEU A 128 -9.75 -0.16 13.61
CA LEU A 128 -9.74 -0.06 15.07
C LEU A 128 -10.60 -1.13 15.75
N SER A 129 -11.72 -1.54 15.12
CA SER A 129 -12.54 -2.63 15.65
C SER A 129 -11.77 -3.96 15.73
N ILE A 130 -10.77 -4.17 14.86
CA ILE A 130 -9.96 -5.39 14.79
C ILE A 130 -8.58 -5.20 15.46
N TYR A 131 -8.01 -4.00 15.39
CA TYR A 131 -6.72 -3.60 15.95
C TYR A 131 -6.88 -2.38 16.84
N PRO A 132 -7.40 -2.55 18.06
CA PRO A 132 -7.73 -1.43 18.96
C PRO A 132 -6.51 -0.61 19.39
N ASP A 133 -5.30 -1.13 19.19
CA ASP A 133 -4.02 -0.49 19.48
C ASP A 133 -3.33 0.11 18.24
N ALA A 134 -3.99 0.13 17.08
CA ALA A 134 -3.42 0.68 15.85
C ALA A 134 -3.08 2.17 16.01
N CYS A 135 -1.92 2.55 15.46
CA CYS A 135 -1.52 3.92 15.22
C CYS A 135 -1.51 4.18 13.70
N PHE A 136 -1.94 5.35 13.29
CA PHE A 136 -2.10 5.71 11.90
C PHE A 136 -1.11 6.80 11.49
N ILE A 137 -0.48 6.59 10.35
CA ILE A 137 0.34 7.59 9.69
C ILE A 137 -0.28 7.82 8.31
N GLN A 138 -0.76 9.02 8.07
CA GLN A 138 -1.30 9.42 6.78
C GLN A 138 -0.30 10.34 6.08
N ILE A 139 0.13 9.93 4.90
CA ILE A 139 1.03 10.73 4.06
C ILE A 139 0.17 11.50 3.06
N HIS A 140 0.26 12.83 3.11
CA HIS A 140 -0.40 13.75 2.19
C HIS A 140 0.53 14.08 1.04
N ARG A 141 0.04 13.92 -0.16
CA ARG A 141 0.72 14.31 -1.40
C ARG A 141 -0.31 14.96 -2.33
N ASP A 142 0.15 15.89 -3.18
CA ASP A 142 -0.70 16.59 -4.13
C ASP A 142 -1.53 15.59 -4.96
N PRO A 143 -2.89 15.68 -4.93
CA PRO A 143 -3.75 14.82 -5.73
C PRO A 143 -3.53 14.98 -7.24
N ILE A 144 -3.02 16.14 -7.71
CA ILE A 144 -2.65 16.36 -9.10
C ILE A 144 -1.52 15.42 -9.54
N GLU A 145 -0.67 14.98 -8.60
CA GLU A 145 0.38 14.00 -8.86
C GLU A 145 -0.06 12.56 -8.56
N THR A 146 -0.86 12.36 -7.50
CA THR A 146 -1.20 11.02 -7.04
C THR A 146 -2.26 10.34 -7.91
N ILE A 147 -3.29 11.07 -8.37
CA ILE A 147 -4.36 10.49 -9.19
C ILE A 147 -3.85 9.94 -10.52
N PRO A 148 -3.09 10.69 -11.35
CA PRO A 148 -2.58 10.15 -12.60
C PRO A 148 -1.55 9.03 -12.36
N SER A 149 -0.82 9.05 -11.23
CA SER A 149 0.06 7.96 -10.85
C SER A 149 -0.70 6.66 -10.59
N ILE A 150 -1.82 6.72 -9.84
CA ILE A 150 -2.69 5.56 -9.58
C ILE A 150 -3.32 5.06 -10.89
N CYS A 151 -3.78 5.96 -11.74
CA CYS A 151 -4.32 5.61 -13.06
C CYS A 151 -3.27 4.91 -13.93
N SER A 152 -2.03 5.41 -13.93
CA SER A 152 -0.91 4.81 -14.65
C SER A 152 -0.60 3.40 -14.13
N LEU A 153 -0.46 3.24 -12.82
CA LEU A 153 -0.27 1.93 -12.18
C LEU A 153 -1.41 0.96 -12.59
N THR A 154 -2.66 1.39 -12.44
CA THR A 154 -3.84 0.57 -12.76
C THR A 154 -3.88 0.19 -14.23
N SER A 155 -3.59 1.12 -15.15
CA SER A 155 -3.55 0.84 -16.58
C SER A 155 -2.47 -0.19 -16.93
N GLN A 156 -1.29 -0.10 -16.33
CA GLN A 156 -0.22 -1.08 -16.54
C GLN A 156 -0.61 -2.47 -16.04
N VAL A 157 -1.23 -2.56 -14.86
CA VAL A 157 -1.73 -3.84 -14.34
C VAL A 157 -2.81 -4.41 -15.26
N ARG A 158 -3.80 -3.60 -15.68
CA ARG A 158 -4.89 -4.05 -16.57
C ARG A 158 -4.41 -4.55 -17.92
N ARG A 159 -3.34 -3.99 -18.48
CA ARG A 159 -2.74 -4.45 -19.75
C ARG A 159 -2.26 -5.90 -19.69
N GLY A 160 -2.00 -6.44 -18.51
CA GLY A 160 -1.70 -7.85 -18.31
C GLY A 160 -2.92 -8.78 -18.39
N PHE A 161 -4.15 -8.21 -18.39
CA PHE A 161 -5.41 -8.97 -18.32
C PHE A 161 -6.45 -8.53 -19.35
N SER A 162 -6.21 -7.45 -20.10
CA SER A 162 -7.16 -6.90 -21.06
C SER A 162 -6.43 -6.27 -22.26
N ASP A 163 -6.97 -6.51 -23.46
CA ASP A 163 -6.44 -5.98 -24.72
C ASP A 163 -6.82 -4.50 -24.94
N SER A 164 -7.86 -4.02 -24.27
CA SER A 164 -8.32 -2.63 -24.38
C SER A 164 -8.64 -2.04 -23.02
N ILE A 165 -8.29 -0.76 -22.85
CA ILE A 165 -8.54 0.00 -21.62
C ILE A 165 -9.10 1.36 -22.00
N ASN A 166 -10.28 1.70 -21.52
CA ASN A 166 -10.80 3.06 -21.59
C ASN A 166 -10.14 3.91 -20.49
N LEU A 167 -9.16 4.72 -20.87
CA LEU A 167 -8.38 5.53 -19.94
C LEU A 167 -9.22 6.63 -19.27
N SER A 168 -10.15 7.25 -19.99
CA SER A 168 -11.02 8.30 -19.42
C SER A 168 -11.99 7.72 -18.37
N GLU A 169 -12.58 6.56 -18.65
CA GLU A 169 -13.41 5.85 -17.68
C GLU A 169 -12.58 5.44 -16.42
N LEU A 170 -11.35 4.97 -16.65
CA LEU A 170 -10.43 4.64 -15.55
C LEU A 170 -10.14 5.86 -14.70
N GLY A 171 -9.87 7.02 -15.32
CA GLY A 171 -9.60 8.28 -14.62
C GLY A 171 -10.78 8.69 -13.74
N GLU A 172 -11.97 8.76 -14.32
CA GLU A 172 -13.18 9.14 -13.59
C GLU A 172 -13.48 8.18 -12.42
N LYS A 173 -13.43 6.86 -12.63
CA LYS A 173 -13.67 5.86 -11.59
C LYS A 173 -12.62 5.90 -10.48
N THR A 174 -11.37 6.16 -10.83
CA THR A 174 -10.29 6.35 -9.85
C THR A 174 -10.54 7.59 -9.01
N LEU A 175 -10.84 8.72 -9.61
CA LEU A 175 -11.11 9.96 -8.91
C LEU A 175 -12.34 9.85 -7.99
N GLU A 176 -13.44 9.25 -8.49
CA GLU A 176 -14.66 9.01 -7.71
C GLU A 176 -14.39 8.16 -6.46
N PHE A 177 -13.67 7.05 -6.62
CA PHE A 177 -13.34 6.15 -5.50
C PHE A 177 -12.51 6.85 -4.42
N TRP A 178 -11.47 7.59 -4.83
CA TRP A 178 -10.59 8.25 -3.85
C TRP A 178 -11.23 9.48 -3.21
N GLU A 179 -12.12 10.19 -3.91
CA GLU A 179 -12.94 11.25 -3.33
C GLU A 179 -13.83 10.72 -2.20
N LYS A 180 -14.57 9.63 -2.45
CA LYS A 180 -15.40 8.98 -1.44
C LYS A 180 -14.59 8.46 -0.27
N SER A 181 -13.45 7.81 -0.56
CA SER A 181 -12.56 7.28 0.46
C SER A 181 -11.98 8.38 1.35
N LYS A 182 -11.57 9.52 0.77
CA LYS A 182 -11.09 10.68 1.51
C LYS A 182 -12.17 11.27 2.41
N LYS A 183 -13.37 11.53 1.87
CA LYS A 183 -14.50 12.06 2.65
C LYS A 183 -14.85 11.16 3.84
N LYS A 184 -14.92 9.84 3.61
CA LYS A 184 -15.14 8.86 4.69
C LYS A 184 -14.03 8.90 5.73
N ASN A 185 -12.78 8.99 5.29
CA ASN A 185 -11.60 9.06 6.16
C ASN A 185 -11.63 10.30 7.06
N GLU A 186 -11.97 11.45 6.52
CA GLU A 186 -12.06 12.70 7.27
C GLU A 186 -13.15 12.64 8.35
N LEU A 187 -14.31 12.06 8.04
CA LEU A 187 -15.37 11.83 9.02
C LEU A 187 -14.94 10.88 10.13
N GLN A 188 -14.30 9.76 9.79
CA GLN A 188 -13.80 8.80 10.77
C GLN A 188 -12.69 9.41 11.64
N LYS A 189 -11.80 10.20 11.04
CA LYS A 189 -10.69 10.86 11.73
C LYS A 189 -11.15 11.84 12.82
N GLN A 190 -12.30 12.52 12.64
CA GLN A 190 -12.86 13.42 13.65
C GLN A 190 -13.16 12.73 14.98
N ASN A 191 -13.51 11.44 14.94
CA ASN A 191 -13.83 10.63 16.10
C ASN A 191 -12.63 9.87 16.69
N LEU A 192 -11.46 9.99 16.06
CA LEU A 192 -10.24 9.30 16.51
C LEU A 192 -9.55 10.03 17.65
N ASN A 193 -8.97 9.25 18.57
CA ASN A 193 -7.98 9.80 19.48
C ASN A 193 -6.75 10.29 18.69
N GLN A 194 -6.52 11.59 18.70
CA GLN A 194 -5.45 12.27 17.96
C GLN A 194 -4.04 11.83 18.39
N ASP A 195 -3.88 11.21 19.56
CA ASP A 195 -2.61 10.63 19.98
C ASP A 195 -2.22 9.40 19.14
N ARG A 196 -3.17 8.80 18.44
CA ARG A 196 -2.97 7.63 17.57
C ARG A 196 -2.85 7.99 16.10
N PHE A 197 -2.91 9.26 15.75
CA PHE A 197 -2.89 9.69 14.37
C PHE A 197 -1.79 10.73 14.12
N MET A 198 -1.10 10.58 12.98
CA MET A 198 -0.09 11.53 12.55
C MET A 198 -0.23 11.79 11.04
N ASP A 199 -0.40 13.06 10.70
CA ASP A 199 -0.31 13.52 9.32
C ASP A 199 1.13 13.88 8.97
N ILE A 200 1.56 13.52 7.76
CA ILE A 200 2.89 13.82 7.22
C ILE A 200 2.73 14.34 5.80
N HIS A 201 3.34 15.47 5.49
CA HIS A 201 3.44 15.94 4.12
C HIS A 201 4.60 15.24 3.40
N TYR A 202 4.35 14.76 2.19
CA TYR A 202 5.33 14.00 1.42
C TYR A 202 6.61 14.78 1.15
N GLU A 203 6.49 16.09 0.89
CA GLU A 203 7.58 17.01 0.65
C GLU A 203 8.50 17.12 1.88
N ASP A 204 7.94 17.18 3.08
CA ASP A 204 8.69 17.24 4.34
C ASP A 204 9.40 15.91 4.61
N PHE A 205 8.71 14.79 4.31
CA PHE A 205 9.32 13.46 4.42
C PHE A 205 10.53 13.30 3.49
N ILE A 206 10.43 13.77 2.24
CA ILE A 206 11.56 13.69 1.29
C ILE A 206 12.73 14.60 1.70
N LYS A 207 12.43 15.79 2.20
CA LYS A 207 13.48 16.74 2.65
C LYS A 207 14.26 16.20 3.85
N SER A 208 13.58 15.57 4.78
CA SER A 208 14.15 15.15 6.06
C SER A 208 13.59 13.80 6.54
N PRO A 209 13.88 12.71 5.79
CA PRO A 209 13.24 11.42 6.07
C PRO A 209 13.55 10.88 7.47
N LEU A 210 14.79 10.99 7.92
CA LEU A 210 15.18 10.49 9.23
C LEU A 210 14.54 11.28 10.37
N SER A 211 14.51 12.60 10.29
CA SER A 211 13.86 13.45 11.28
C SER A 211 12.35 13.19 11.34
N THR A 212 11.72 12.97 10.20
CA THR A 212 10.30 12.59 10.14
C THR A 212 10.06 11.26 10.82
N ILE A 213 10.93 10.26 10.60
CA ILE A 213 10.84 8.96 11.28
C ILE A 213 11.04 9.11 12.80
N GLU A 214 12.01 9.91 13.25
CA GLU A 214 12.21 10.22 14.69
C GLU A 214 10.94 10.84 15.30
N ASN A 215 10.30 11.77 14.61
CA ASN A 215 9.05 12.38 15.04
C ASN A 215 7.90 11.36 15.14
N ILE A 216 7.81 10.39 14.22
CA ILE A 216 6.84 9.28 14.30
C ILE A 216 7.06 8.46 15.58
N TYR A 217 8.31 8.07 15.84
CA TYR A 217 8.65 7.29 17.03
C TYR A 217 8.34 8.04 18.32
N ASN A 218 8.65 9.34 18.36
CA ASN A 218 8.33 10.21 19.50
C ASN A 218 6.82 10.37 19.69
N LYS A 219 6.06 10.64 18.61
CA LYS A 219 4.59 10.80 18.65
C LYS A 219 3.89 9.60 19.27
N PHE A 220 4.34 8.40 18.91
CA PHE A 220 3.71 7.15 19.36
C PHE A 220 4.41 6.51 20.57
N ASN A 221 5.36 7.21 21.21
CA ASN A 221 6.15 6.71 22.35
C ASN A 221 6.86 5.38 22.03
N PHE A 222 7.41 5.24 20.82
CA PHE A 222 8.21 4.10 20.44
C PHE A 222 9.69 4.37 20.72
N THR A 223 10.43 3.36 21.13
CA THR A 223 11.88 3.47 21.29
C THR A 223 12.57 3.47 19.94
N PHE A 224 13.33 4.53 19.64
CA PHE A 224 14.15 4.61 18.43
C PHE A 224 15.60 4.29 18.79
N HIS A 225 16.03 3.07 18.51
CA HIS A 225 17.37 2.60 18.83
C HIS A 225 18.41 3.16 17.85
N LYS A 226 19.61 3.45 18.35
CA LYS A 226 20.71 4.02 17.57
C LYS A 226 21.07 3.14 16.37
N GLU A 227 21.11 1.82 16.53
CA GLU A 227 21.42 0.88 15.47
C GLU A 227 20.41 0.96 14.32
N ASN A 228 19.13 1.16 14.63
CA ASN A 228 18.10 1.34 13.61
C ASN A 228 18.27 2.67 12.84
N LYS A 229 18.70 3.73 13.54
CA LYS A 229 19.00 5.02 12.93
C LYS A 229 20.13 4.86 11.90
N GLU A 230 21.23 4.25 12.28
CA GLU A 230 22.39 4.02 11.40
C GLU A 230 22.03 3.19 10.17
N LEU A 231 21.19 2.14 10.34
CA LEU A 231 20.69 1.33 9.22
C LEU A 231 19.79 2.13 8.28
N MET A 232 18.95 3.01 8.81
CA MET A 232 18.07 3.86 8.00
C MET A 232 18.86 4.93 7.25
N GLU A 233 19.88 5.54 7.88
CA GLU A 233 20.79 6.49 7.24
C GLU A 233 21.50 5.84 6.03
N ALA A 234 22.08 4.67 6.23
CA ALA A 234 22.74 3.93 5.16
C ALA A 234 21.76 3.53 4.02
N TYR A 235 20.51 3.20 4.36
CA TYR A 235 19.50 2.89 3.35
C TYR A 235 19.09 4.14 2.55
N ILE A 236 18.89 5.27 3.21
CA ILE A 236 18.54 6.55 2.58
C ILE A 236 19.65 6.97 1.62
N GLU A 237 20.91 6.95 2.06
CA GLU A 237 22.06 7.29 1.24
C GLU A 237 22.13 6.41 -0.02
N LYS A 238 21.98 5.10 0.14
CA LYS A 238 21.95 4.16 -0.99
C LYS A 238 20.79 4.43 -1.94
N SER A 239 19.61 4.71 -1.42
CA SER A 239 18.40 4.92 -2.23
C SER A 239 18.41 6.24 -3.00
N THR A 240 19.06 7.26 -2.45
CA THR A 240 19.22 8.59 -3.10
C THR A 240 20.14 8.49 -4.32
N ASN A 241 21.13 7.60 -4.28
CA ASN A 241 22.10 7.39 -5.35
C ASN A 241 21.63 6.42 -6.45
N MET A 242 20.44 5.84 -6.32
CA MET A 242 19.87 4.99 -7.37
C MET A 242 19.23 5.82 -8.48
N PRO A 243 19.53 5.54 -9.76
CA PRO A 243 18.83 6.20 -10.86
C PRO A 243 17.34 5.87 -10.79
N LYS A 244 16.52 6.92 -10.81
CA LYS A 244 15.06 6.78 -10.89
C LYS A 244 14.64 7.13 -12.30
N GLU A 245 14.15 6.16 -13.05
CA GLU A 245 13.46 6.45 -14.30
C GLU A 245 12.18 7.25 -13.98
N LYS A 246 12.04 8.41 -14.65
CA LYS A 246 10.89 9.26 -14.45
C LYS A 246 9.77 8.75 -15.36
N HIS A 247 8.81 8.04 -14.78
CA HIS A 247 7.61 7.66 -15.52
C HIS A 247 6.75 8.92 -15.77
N ILE A 248 6.44 9.19 -17.04
CA ILE A 248 5.70 10.38 -17.45
C ILE A 248 4.24 10.00 -17.66
N TYR A 249 3.34 10.67 -16.97
CA TYR A 249 1.89 10.56 -17.10
C TYR A 249 1.26 11.90 -16.71
N THR A 250 0.12 12.22 -17.30
CA THR A 250 -0.62 13.45 -17.04
C THR A 250 -2.08 13.14 -16.66
N LEU A 251 -2.79 14.10 -16.12
CA LEU A 251 -4.24 13.98 -15.86
C LEU A 251 -5.02 13.84 -17.17
N GLU A 252 -4.58 14.56 -18.17
CA GLU A 252 -5.19 14.61 -19.50
C GLU A 252 -5.17 13.25 -20.20
N ASP A 253 -4.15 12.41 -19.95
CA ASP A 253 -4.08 11.02 -20.44
C ASP A 253 -5.28 10.17 -19.96
N TYR A 254 -5.87 10.57 -18.84
CA TYR A 254 -7.00 9.89 -18.20
C TYR A 254 -8.31 10.69 -18.26
N GLY A 255 -8.40 11.68 -19.16
CA GLY A 255 -9.59 12.50 -19.35
C GLY A 255 -9.92 13.42 -18.17
N LEU A 256 -8.96 13.69 -17.28
CA LEU A 256 -9.10 14.53 -16.10
C LEU A 256 -8.39 15.86 -16.30
N ASN A 257 -8.77 16.86 -15.50
CA ASN A 257 -8.09 18.15 -15.46
C ASN A 257 -7.78 18.60 -14.02
N LYS A 258 -6.81 19.50 -13.89
CA LYS A 258 -6.33 19.97 -12.58
C LYS A 258 -7.43 20.58 -11.72
N LYS A 259 -8.32 21.40 -12.32
CA LYS A 259 -9.39 22.08 -11.60
C LYS A 259 -10.39 21.09 -10.99
N GLU A 260 -10.74 20.07 -11.76
CA GLU A 260 -11.66 19.02 -11.30
C GLU A 260 -11.07 18.23 -10.14
N VAL A 261 -9.83 17.72 -10.32
CA VAL A 261 -9.15 16.93 -9.27
C VAL A 261 -8.99 17.74 -7.98
N HIS A 262 -8.59 19.00 -8.11
CA HIS A 262 -8.44 19.91 -6.98
C HIS A 262 -9.78 20.15 -6.24
N ASN A 263 -10.86 20.43 -6.96
CA ASN A 263 -12.18 20.67 -6.35
C ASN A 263 -12.75 19.44 -5.63
N ARG A 264 -12.41 18.25 -6.08
CA ARG A 264 -12.95 17.00 -5.51
C ARG A 264 -12.08 16.42 -4.41
N LEU A 265 -10.78 16.73 -4.38
CA LEU A 265 -9.81 16.13 -3.45
C LEU A 265 -9.07 17.16 -2.55
N GLN A 266 -9.49 18.37 -2.52
CA GLN A 266 -9.07 19.36 -1.50
C GLN A 266 -10.03 19.42 -0.29
#